data_916f67881ff7f96beb0bd4a91b7a7647
#
_entry.id   916f67881ff7f96beb0bd4a91b7a7647
#
_cell.length_a   1.000
_cell.length_b   1.000
_cell.length_c   1.000
_cell.angle_alpha   90.00
_cell.angle_beta   90.00
_cell.angle_gamma   90.00
#
_symmetry.space_group_name_H-M   'P 1'
#
loop_
_entity.id
_entity.type
_entity.pdbx_description
1 polymer ?
#
loop_
_entity_poly.entity_id
_entity_poly.type
_entity_poly.pdbx_seq_one_letter_code
_entity_poly.pdbx_strand_id
1 'polypeptide(L)'
;AGAATLNAVARQRERFAQVCDFLIAPAEALDALNDKEAVHRRCGELGIPVPRSFDGEPDRYPVIIKPHCGEKFGLKAKDRYAVAHNGSEFAAKYAAMLQYDPRPIVQERVEGPGAGASLLLDRDSRLICALCHRRIREYPASGGPSTCCESFYDEEMIDRACRLLSSFGFVGMAMVEFKGDCVLEVNPRVWGSFPMTERADSPFAVYYARAAAGERLDYRPGDYKTGVRMRFTLNDCAAMLDYLRHGRPGPFFQGMADWFRAGEALGARDDPAPWRRYLRNTLLRR
;
A
#
# COMPACT_ATOMS: atom_id res chain seq x y z
N ALA A 1 -10.71 6.65 5.92
CA ALA A 1 -10.01 7.54 6.85
C ALA A 1 -8.51 7.45 6.61
N GLY A 2 -7.79 8.58 6.71
CA GLY A 2 -6.32 8.59 6.66
C GLY A 2 -5.71 8.16 7.99
N ALA A 3 -4.38 7.93 8.03
CA ALA A 3 -3.67 7.49 9.23
C ALA A 3 -3.91 8.43 10.44
N ALA A 4 -3.85 9.74 10.23
CA ALA A 4 -4.10 10.72 11.30
C ALA A 4 -5.50 10.59 11.92
N THR A 5 -6.54 10.39 11.10
CA THR A 5 -7.92 10.21 11.59
C THR A 5 -8.05 8.89 12.38
N LEU A 6 -7.47 7.79 11.87
CA LEU A 6 -7.52 6.51 12.57
C LEU A 6 -6.79 6.57 13.91
N ASN A 7 -5.61 7.19 13.96
CA ASN A 7 -4.87 7.39 15.20
C ASN A 7 -5.66 8.25 16.20
N ALA A 8 -6.33 9.31 15.76
CA ALA A 8 -7.16 10.13 16.63
C ALA A 8 -8.32 9.34 17.23
N VAL A 9 -8.98 8.49 16.42
CA VAL A 9 -10.06 7.60 16.90
C VAL A 9 -9.51 6.53 17.85
N ALA A 10 -8.39 5.88 17.49
CA ALA A 10 -7.77 4.84 18.33
C ALA A 10 -7.37 5.36 19.72
N ARG A 11 -6.80 6.58 19.79
CA ARG A 11 -6.44 7.23 21.07
C ARG A 11 -7.64 7.67 21.91
N GLN A 12 -8.82 7.79 21.30
CA GLN A 12 -10.07 8.15 21.98
C GLN A 12 -11.11 7.00 21.89
N ARG A 13 -10.62 5.77 21.79
CA ARG A 13 -11.42 4.56 21.56
C ARG A 13 -12.64 4.48 22.47
N GLU A 14 -12.48 4.70 23.77
CA GLU A 14 -13.55 4.59 24.76
C GLU A 14 -14.70 5.57 24.47
N ARG A 15 -14.40 6.78 24.03
CA ARG A 15 -15.42 7.79 23.68
C ARG A 15 -16.21 7.39 22.45
N PHE A 16 -15.52 6.87 21.42
CA PHE A 16 -16.19 6.42 20.19
C PHE A 16 -16.99 5.14 20.40
N ALA A 17 -16.51 4.23 21.26
CA ALA A 17 -17.21 2.99 21.58
C ALA A 17 -18.56 3.20 22.29
N GLN A 18 -18.80 4.38 22.87
CA GLN A 18 -20.09 4.74 23.45
C GLN A 18 -21.18 5.03 22.39
N VAL A 19 -20.79 5.30 21.15
CA VAL A 19 -21.72 5.77 20.11
C VAL A 19 -21.75 4.91 18.86
N CYS A 20 -20.73 4.08 18.62
CA CYS A 20 -20.70 3.18 17.48
C CYS A 20 -19.74 2.00 17.68
N ASP A 21 -20.04 0.91 16.99
CA ASP A 21 -19.15 -0.23 16.87
C ASP A 21 -18.16 -0.03 15.73
N PHE A 22 -16.90 -0.46 15.93
CA PHE A 22 -15.85 -0.36 14.92
C PHE A 22 -14.76 -1.41 15.11
N LEU A 23 -14.02 -1.69 14.06
CA LEU A 23 -12.82 -2.52 14.05
C LEU A 23 -11.61 -1.62 13.71
N ILE A 24 -10.93 -1.13 14.73
CA ILE A 24 -9.71 -0.33 14.62
C ILE A 24 -8.72 -0.88 15.64
N ALA A 25 -7.47 -1.11 15.21
CA ALA A 25 -6.41 -1.57 16.09
C ALA A 25 -6.12 -0.58 17.23
N PRO A 26 -5.55 -1.01 18.36
CA PRO A 26 -5.01 -0.12 19.39
C PRO A 26 -4.01 0.88 18.82
N ALA A 27 -3.90 2.05 19.45
CA ALA A 27 -3.01 3.12 18.96
C ALA A 27 -1.55 2.65 18.88
N GLU A 28 -1.10 1.86 19.85
CA GLU A 28 0.25 1.30 19.92
C GLU A 28 0.54 0.37 18.73
N ALA A 29 -0.43 -0.46 18.33
CA ALA A 29 -0.32 -1.34 17.16
C ALA A 29 -0.28 -0.52 15.86
N LEU A 30 -1.09 0.54 15.76
CA LEU A 30 -1.07 1.46 14.61
C LEU A 30 0.27 2.19 14.51
N ASP A 31 0.81 2.69 15.62
CA ASP A 31 2.09 3.39 15.66
C ASP A 31 3.23 2.43 15.26
N ALA A 32 3.26 1.21 15.81
CA ALA A 32 4.27 0.20 15.48
C ALA A 32 4.21 -0.24 14.01
N LEU A 33 3.01 -0.41 13.44
CA LEU A 33 2.85 -0.80 12.03
C LEU A 33 3.15 0.34 11.05
N ASN A 34 3.11 1.59 11.48
CA ASN A 34 3.56 2.74 10.69
C ASN A 34 5.10 2.95 10.75
N ASP A 35 5.78 2.29 11.70
CA ASP A 35 7.24 2.33 11.82
C ASP A 35 7.86 1.19 11.00
N LYS A 36 8.56 1.56 9.91
CA LYS A 36 9.18 0.60 9.00
C LYS A 36 10.27 -0.27 9.67
N GLU A 37 11.03 0.29 10.62
CA GLU A 37 12.04 -0.48 11.34
C GLU A 37 11.40 -1.52 12.26
N ALA A 38 10.33 -1.13 12.98
CA ALA A 38 9.58 -2.04 13.82
C ALA A 38 8.95 -3.18 13.02
N VAL A 39 8.35 -2.86 11.85
CA VAL A 39 7.80 -3.85 10.91
C VAL A 39 8.88 -4.81 10.42
N HIS A 40 10.03 -4.29 9.94
CA HIS A 40 11.11 -5.13 9.40
C HIS A 40 11.76 -6.01 10.47
N ARG A 41 11.95 -5.48 11.68
CA ARG A 41 12.45 -6.29 12.82
C ARG A 41 11.48 -7.43 13.12
N ARG A 42 10.18 -7.15 13.21
CA ARG A 42 9.17 -8.18 13.44
C ARG A 42 9.12 -9.21 12.31
N CYS A 43 9.25 -8.79 11.06
CA CYS A 43 9.38 -9.71 9.93
C CYS A 43 10.56 -10.66 10.10
N GLY A 44 11.74 -10.14 10.53
CA GLY A 44 12.91 -10.97 10.80
C GLY A 44 12.67 -12.03 11.89
N GLU A 45 11.99 -11.65 12.99
CA GLU A 45 11.59 -12.58 14.07
C GLU A 45 10.63 -13.68 13.58
N LEU A 46 9.81 -13.38 12.59
CA LEU A 46 8.83 -14.30 11.98
C LEU A 46 9.36 -15.09 10.78
N GLY A 47 10.62 -14.84 10.36
CA GLY A 47 11.20 -15.43 9.16
C GLY A 47 10.53 -14.94 7.86
N ILE A 48 9.95 -13.74 7.86
CA ILE A 48 9.31 -13.10 6.69
C ILE A 48 10.37 -12.25 5.98
N PRO A 49 10.62 -12.45 4.67
CA PRO A 49 11.62 -11.70 3.93
C PRO A 49 11.34 -10.19 3.92
N VAL A 50 12.42 -9.41 4.12
CA VAL A 50 12.44 -7.95 4.00
C VAL A 50 13.69 -7.53 3.23
N PRO A 51 13.72 -6.32 2.61
CA PRO A 51 14.93 -5.80 1.99
C PRO A 51 16.08 -5.72 3.00
N ARG A 52 17.28 -6.15 2.61
CA ARG A 52 18.47 -6.01 3.45
C ARG A 52 18.73 -4.53 3.74
N SER A 53 18.86 -4.16 4.99
CA SER A 53 19.24 -2.83 5.45
C SER A 53 20.75 -2.73 5.64
N PHE A 54 21.29 -1.52 5.46
CA PHE A 54 22.70 -1.21 5.66
C PHE A 54 22.84 -0.11 6.71
N ASP A 55 23.73 -0.33 7.69
CA ASP A 55 24.13 0.69 8.64
C ASP A 55 25.37 1.41 8.08
N GLY A 56 25.15 2.60 7.48
CA GLY A 56 26.19 3.37 6.82
C GLY A 56 26.35 3.09 5.34
N GLU A 57 27.60 3.12 4.83
CA GLU A 57 27.88 2.90 3.42
C GLU A 57 27.62 1.44 3.00
N PRO A 58 26.79 1.23 1.96
CA PRO A 58 26.44 -0.11 1.52
C PRO A 58 27.59 -0.82 0.81
N ASP A 59 27.68 -2.15 1.00
CA ASP A 59 28.68 -3.03 0.36
C ASP A 59 28.27 -3.48 -1.05
N ARG A 60 27.05 -3.12 -1.49
CA ARG A 60 26.49 -3.44 -2.82
C ARG A 60 25.51 -2.37 -3.31
N TYR A 61 25.32 -2.33 -4.61
CA TYR A 61 24.41 -1.42 -5.30
C TYR A 61 23.57 -2.18 -6.34
N PRO A 62 22.38 -1.65 -6.76
CA PRO A 62 21.77 -0.38 -6.34
C PRO A 62 21.12 -0.46 -4.96
N VAL A 63 21.08 0.69 -4.25
CA VAL A 63 20.37 0.83 -2.97
C VAL A 63 19.31 1.92 -3.03
N ILE A 64 18.35 1.83 -2.11
CA ILE A 64 17.31 2.84 -1.88
C ILE A 64 17.64 3.57 -0.58
N ILE A 65 17.57 4.89 -0.63
CA ILE A 65 17.70 5.79 0.52
C ILE A 65 16.34 6.44 0.73
N LYS A 66 15.74 6.31 1.90
CA LYS A 66 14.41 6.82 2.21
C LYS A 66 14.29 7.26 3.67
N PRO A 67 13.42 8.24 4.01
CA PRO A 67 13.15 8.58 5.40
C PRO A 67 12.27 7.50 6.05
N HIS A 68 12.30 7.40 7.37
CA HIS A 68 11.45 6.50 8.16
C HIS A 68 9.96 6.79 7.89
N CYS A 69 9.58 8.06 7.82
CA CYS A 69 8.21 8.48 7.56
C CYS A 69 8.15 9.67 6.58
N GLY A 70 8.07 9.39 5.28
CA GLY A 70 8.04 10.42 4.24
C GLY A 70 6.81 11.34 4.29
N GLU A 71 5.69 10.89 4.85
CA GLU A 71 4.47 11.71 5.02
C GLU A 71 4.66 12.80 6.08
N LYS A 72 5.42 12.53 7.15
CA LYS A 72 5.73 13.48 8.22
C LYS A 72 6.46 14.73 7.71
N PHE A 73 7.25 14.58 6.66
CA PHE A 73 8.03 15.68 6.07
C PHE A 73 7.36 16.34 4.87
N GLY A 74 6.11 15.98 4.55
CA GLY A 74 5.36 16.55 3.42
C GLY A 74 5.95 16.26 2.04
N LEU A 75 6.82 15.26 1.93
CA LEU A 75 7.51 14.92 0.68
C LEU A 75 6.52 14.44 -0.38
N LYS A 76 6.68 14.97 -1.60
CA LYS A 76 5.97 14.45 -2.78
C LYS A 76 6.41 13.02 -3.07
N ALA A 77 5.56 12.23 -3.70
CA ALA A 77 5.84 10.81 -3.98
C ALA A 77 7.22 10.58 -4.65
N LYS A 78 7.61 11.44 -5.59
CA LYS A 78 8.90 11.37 -6.29
C LYS A 78 10.13 11.65 -5.41
N ASP A 79 9.94 12.34 -4.28
CA ASP A 79 11.00 12.79 -3.39
C ASP A 79 11.09 11.91 -2.11
N ARG A 80 10.21 10.91 -1.99
CA ARG A 80 10.14 10.01 -0.81
C ARG A 80 11.25 8.97 -0.75
N TYR A 81 12.01 8.79 -1.82
CA TYR A 81 13.19 7.94 -1.85
C TYR A 81 14.14 8.36 -2.96
N ALA A 82 15.40 7.96 -2.84
CA ALA A 82 16.42 8.09 -3.86
C ALA A 82 17.04 6.71 -4.15
N VAL A 83 17.39 6.44 -5.41
CA VAL A 83 18.11 5.22 -5.79
C VAL A 83 19.57 5.61 -6.09
N ALA A 84 20.52 4.97 -5.44
CA ALA A 84 21.95 5.13 -5.68
C ALA A 84 22.51 3.87 -6.35
N HIS A 85 23.27 4.06 -7.43
CA HIS A 85 23.87 2.98 -8.24
C HIS A 85 25.36 2.75 -7.97
N ASN A 86 25.98 3.64 -7.19
CA ASN A 86 27.38 3.58 -6.80
C ASN A 86 27.64 4.47 -5.57
N GLY A 87 28.86 4.40 -5.01
CA GLY A 87 29.23 5.14 -3.79
C GLY A 87 29.17 6.67 -3.94
N SER A 88 29.53 7.22 -5.09
CA SER A 88 29.44 8.67 -5.35
C SER A 88 27.97 9.15 -5.35
N GLU A 89 27.09 8.44 -6.03
CA GLU A 89 25.65 8.73 -5.99
C GLU A 89 25.08 8.54 -4.60
N PHE A 90 25.53 7.52 -3.87
CA PHE A 90 25.09 7.27 -2.50
C PHE A 90 25.44 8.45 -1.60
N ALA A 91 26.68 8.90 -1.57
CA ALA A 91 27.11 10.02 -0.73
C ALA A 91 26.27 11.28 -0.97
N ALA A 92 26.07 11.65 -2.25
CA ALA A 92 25.28 12.83 -2.61
C ALA A 92 23.81 12.72 -2.22
N LYS A 93 23.18 11.56 -2.50
CA LYS A 93 21.76 11.32 -2.24
C LYS A 93 21.46 11.12 -0.74
N TYR A 94 22.40 10.50 -0.02
CA TYR A 94 22.32 10.34 1.43
C TYR A 94 22.38 11.71 2.13
N ALA A 95 23.35 12.56 1.74
CA ALA A 95 23.47 13.92 2.27
C ALA A 95 22.20 14.76 2.00
N ALA A 96 21.59 14.61 0.81
CA ALA A 96 20.33 15.28 0.50
C ALA A 96 19.17 14.77 1.37
N MET A 97 19.15 13.47 1.72
CA MET A 97 18.09 12.89 2.55
C MET A 97 18.23 13.28 4.03
N LEU A 98 19.46 13.55 4.52
CA LEU A 98 19.71 14.04 5.89
C LEU A 98 19.00 15.37 6.20
N GLN A 99 18.62 16.14 5.20
CA GLN A 99 17.84 17.38 5.39
C GLN A 99 16.41 17.09 5.93
N TYR A 100 15.91 15.89 5.69
CA TYR A 100 14.56 15.48 6.09
C TYR A 100 14.58 14.52 7.27
N ASP A 101 15.53 13.59 7.29
CA ASP A 101 15.64 12.57 8.32
C ASP A 101 17.10 12.47 8.77
N PRO A 102 17.41 12.64 10.07
CA PRO A 102 18.79 12.59 10.58
C PRO A 102 19.42 11.18 10.44
N ARG A 103 18.61 10.14 10.24
CA ARG A 103 19.07 8.76 10.06
C ARG A 103 18.24 8.05 8.97
N PRO A 104 18.43 8.40 7.70
CA PRO A 104 17.67 7.79 6.61
C PRO A 104 17.90 6.27 6.54
N ILE A 105 16.86 5.54 6.19
CA ILE A 105 16.94 4.10 5.93
C ILE A 105 17.69 3.88 4.62
N VAL A 106 18.72 3.03 4.64
CA VAL A 106 19.44 2.54 3.46
C VAL A 106 19.13 1.06 3.28
N GLN A 107 18.59 0.70 2.13
CA GLN A 107 18.17 -0.67 1.84
C GLN A 107 18.57 -1.10 0.44
N GLU A 108 18.77 -2.41 0.25
CA GLU A 108 18.90 -2.95 -1.09
C GLU A 108 17.65 -2.62 -1.93
N ARG A 109 17.88 -2.42 -3.22
CA ARG A 109 16.77 -2.27 -4.17
C ARG A 109 16.27 -3.64 -4.58
N VAL A 110 15.14 -4.05 -4.00
CA VAL A 110 14.47 -5.29 -4.39
C VAL A 110 13.89 -5.15 -5.79
N GLU A 111 14.12 -6.16 -6.63
CA GLU A 111 13.51 -6.27 -7.94
C GLU A 111 12.24 -7.12 -7.90
N GLY A 112 11.42 -7.02 -8.95
CA GLY A 112 10.17 -7.75 -9.04
C GLY A 112 8.94 -6.85 -9.09
N PRO A 113 7.76 -7.45 -9.25
CA PRO A 113 6.50 -6.71 -9.27
C PRO A 113 6.16 -6.17 -7.89
N GLY A 114 5.63 -4.96 -7.83
CA GLY A 114 4.98 -4.46 -6.63
C GLY A 114 3.61 -5.13 -6.45
N ALA A 115 3.31 -5.57 -5.25
CA ALA A 115 2.05 -6.20 -4.91
C ALA A 115 1.55 -5.74 -3.53
N GLY A 116 0.30 -6.03 -3.22
CA GLY A 116 -0.28 -5.80 -1.92
C GLY A 116 -1.19 -6.95 -1.51
N ALA A 117 -1.01 -7.44 -0.30
CA ALA A 117 -1.98 -8.27 0.38
C ALA A 117 -2.82 -7.39 1.31
N SER A 118 -4.09 -7.31 1.00
CA SER A 118 -5.09 -6.56 1.77
C SER A 118 -5.83 -7.52 2.66
N LEU A 119 -5.91 -7.26 3.96
CA LEU A 119 -6.51 -8.13 4.95
C LEU A 119 -7.50 -7.38 5.82
N LEU A 120 -8.52 -8.10 6.26
CA LEU A 120 -9.43 -7.71 7.32
C LEU A 120 -9.31 -8.73 8.45
N LEU A 121 -8.95 -8.27 9.64
CA LEU A 121 -8.85 -9.07 10.85
C LEU A 121 -9.94 -8.68 11.84
N ASP A 122 -10.50 -9.70 12.51
CA ASP A 122 -11.52 -9.53 13.55
C ASP A 122 -10.94 -9.03 14.89
N ARG A 123 -11.76 -8.98 15.94
CA ARG A 123 -11.36 -8.52 17.29
C ARG A 123 -10.30 -9.41 17.96
N ASP A 124 -10.17 -10.66 17.51
CA ASP A 124 -9.20 -11.64 18.00
C ASP A 124 -7.97 -11.72 17.08
N SER A 125 -7.79 -10.74 16.19
CA SER A 125 -6.72 -10.71 15.18
C SER A 125 -6.74 -11.91 14.21
N ARG A 126 -7.91 -12.52 14.00
CA ARG A 126 -8.07 -13.62 13.05
C ARG A 126 -8.45 -13.07 11.68
N LEU A 127 -7.88 -13.67 10.65
CA LEU A 127 -8.22 -13.33 9.26
C LEU A 127 -9.66 -13.71 8.94
N ILE A 128 -10.44 -12.76 8.37
CA ILE A 128 -11.82 -12.98 7.92
C ILE A 128 -12.02 -12.61 6.45
N CYS A 129 -11.15 -11.77 5.88
CA CYS A 129 -11.18 -11.46 4.45
C CYS A 129 -9.78 -11.09 3.95
N ALA A 130 -9.43 -11.49 2.73
CA ALA A 130 -8.18 -11.12 2.08
C ALA A 130 -8.37 -10.89 0.59
N LEU A 131 -7.50 -10.06 0.00
CA LEU A 131 -7.38 -9.83 -1.45
C LEU A 131 -5.95 -9.46 -1.80
N CYS A 132 -5.35 -10.16 -2.76
CA CYS A 132 -4.07 -9.76 -3.35
C CYS A 132 -4.26 -8.99 -4.65
N HIS A 133 -3.44 -7.97 -4.85
CA HIS A 133 -3.35 -7.27 -6.13
C HIS A 133 -1.91 -6.95 -6.47
N ARG A 134 -1.58 -6.97 -7.77
CA ARG A 134 -0.27 -6.57 -8.29
C ARG A 134 -0.37 -5.25 -9.03
N ARG A 135 0.68 -4.45 -8.94
CA ARG A 135 0.81 -3.20 -9.68
C ARG A 135 1.14 -3.49 -11.13
N ILE A 136 0.36 -2.94 -12.05
CA ILE A 136 0.62 -3.02 -13.50
C ILE A 136 1.35 -1.76 -13.95
N ARG A 137 0.93 -0.58 -13.49
CA ARG A 137 1.57 0.72 -13.70
C ARG A 137 1.51 1.56 -12.44
N GLU A 138 2.49 2.43 -12.30
CA GLU A 138 2.63 3.36 -11.17
C GLU A 138 3.04 4.75 -11.69
N TYR A 139 2.73 5.78 -10.95
CA TYR A 139 3.13 7.15 -11.27
C TYR A 139 3.75 7.84 -10.04
N PRO A 140 4.97 8.41 -10.19
CA PRO A 140 5.84 8.41 -11.38
C PRO A 140 6.37 7.01 -11.75
N ALA A 141 6.83 6.85 -12.99
CA ALA A 141 7.35 5.58 -13.53
C ALA A 141 8.61 5.07 -12.82
N SER A 142 9.28 5.91 -12.05
CA SER A 142 10.41 5.56 -11.17
C SER A 142 9.99 4.84 -9.89
N GLY A 143 8.70 4.89 -9.52
CA GLY A 143 8.11 4.30 -8.33
C GLY A 143 7.12 5.28 -7.68
N GLY A 144 5.91 4.82 -7.43
CA GLY A 144 4.85 5.64 -6.85
C GLY A 144 3.59 4.81 -6.56
N PRO A 145 2.47 5.47 -6.24
CA PRO A 145 1.21 4.78 -6.07
C PRO A 145 0.77 4.11 -7.38
N SER A 146 0.09 2.97 -7.24
CA SER A 146 -0.46 2.24 -8.38
C SER A 146 -1.50 3.07 -9.13
N THR A 147 -1.35 3.17 -10.45
CA THR A 147 -2.34 3.80 -11.34
C THR A 147 -3.20 2.77 -12.06
N CYS A 148 -2.66 1.57 -12.25
CA CYS A 148 -3.36 0.39 -12.73
C CYS A 148 -2.89 -0.83 -11.94
N CYS A 149 -3.83 -1.66 -11.50
CA CYS A 149 -3.54 -2.89 -10.77
C CYS A 149 -4.48 -4.02 -11.21
N GLU A 150 -4.08 -5.24 -10.87
CA GLU A 150 -4.82 -6.47 -11.22
C GLU A 150 -4.91 -7.37 -9.99
N SER A 151 -6.10 -7.92 -9.73
CA SER A 151 -6.32 -8.90 -8.66
C SER A 151 -5.69 -10.25 -9.02
N PHE A 152 -5.10 -10.92 -8.04
CA PHE A 152 -4.59 -12.29 -8.16
C PHE A 152 -4.70 -12.99 -6.80
N TYR A 153 -4.48 -14.29 -6.76
CA TYR A 153 -4.48 -15.05 -5.52
C TYR A 153 -3.07 -15.55 -5.22
N ASP A 154 -2.64 -15.36 -3.97
CA ASP A 154 -1.36 -15.84 -3.47
C ASP A 154 -1.51 -16.15 -1.97
N GLU A 155 -1.57 -17.44 -1.65
CA GLU A 155 -1.80 -17.92 -0.29
C GLU A 155 -0.61 -17.61 0.63
N GLU A 156 0.62 -17.75 0.11
CA GLU A 156 1.83 -17.49 0.89
C GLU A 156 1.97 -16.01 1.26
N MET A 157 1.64 -15.12 0.32
CA MET A 157 1.61 -13.68 0.58
C MET A 157 0.56 -13.31 1.63
N ILE A 158 -0.63 -13.93 1.58
CA ILE A 158 -1.69 -13.75 2.56
C ILE A 158 -1.25 -14.27 3.93
N ASP A 159 -0.64 -15.45 4.02
CA ASP A 159 -0.14 -16.02 5.27
C ASP A 159 0.92 -15.12 5.92
N ARG A 160 1.93 -14.69 5.15
CA ARG A 160 2.97 -13.77 5.63
C ARG A 160 2.37 -12.47 6.16
N ALA A 161 1.43 -11.88 5.44
CA ALA A 161 0.75 -10.65 5.86
C ALA A 161 -0.10 -10.87 7.12
N CYS A 162 -0.83 -11.98 7.19
CA CYS A 162 -1.65 -12.35 8.35
C CYS A 162 -0.79 -12.55 9.60
N ARG A 163 0.27 -13.34 9.51
CA ARG A 163 1.22 -13.58 10.63
C ARG A 163 1.84 -12.29 11.13
N LEU A 164 2.25 -11.41 10.21
CA LEU A 164 2.80 -10.10 10.56
C LEU A 164 1.78 -9.25 11.31
N LEU A 165 0.58 -9.05 10.77
CA LEU A 165 -0.45 -8.22 11.39
C LEU A 165 -0.93 -8.79 12.73
N SER A 166 -1.17 -10.09 12.81
CA SER A 166 -1.61 -10.76 14.05
C SER A 166 -0.55 -10.67 15.14
N SER A 167 0.74 -10.66 14.80
CA SER A 167 1.83 -10.52 15.78
C SER A 167 1.87 -9.15 16.50
N PHE A 168 1.15 -8.16 15.96
CA PHE A 168 0.94 -6.85 16.58
C PHE A 168 -0.45 -6.72 17.25
N GLY A 169 -1.23 -7.80 17.30
CA GLY A 169 -2.62 -7.73 17.78
C GLY A 169 -3.49 -6.80 16.91
N PHE A 170 -3.23 -6.74 15.59
CA PHE A 170 -3.93 -5.83 14.70
C PHE A 170 -5.39 -6.24 14.50
N VAL A 171 -6.26 -5.24 14.47
CA VAL A 171 -7.72 -5.36 14.26
C VAL A 171 -8.14 -4.40 13.17
N GLY A 172 -8.98 -4.85 12.24
CA GLY A 172 -9.53 -4.04 11.17
C GLY A 172 -8.86 -4.26 9.83
N MET A 173 -8.86 -3.24 8.96
CA MET A 173 -8.36 -3.31 7.60
C MET A 173 -6.93 -2.81 7.48
N ALA A 174 -6.06 -3.60 6.85
CA ALA A 174 -4.71 -3.20 6.48
C ALA A 174 -4.32 -3.72 5.11
N MET A 175 -3.29 -3.12 4.52
CA MET A 175 -2.61 -3.63 3.34
C MET A 175 -1.11 -3.73 3.64
N VAL A 176 -0.55 -4.92 3.45
CA VAL A 176 0.89 -5.16 3.48
C VAL A 176 1.43 -5.06 2.06
N GLU A 177 2.40 -4.18 1.86
CA GLU A 177 3.04 -3.98 0.55
C GLU A 177 4.24 -4.90 0.39
N PHE A 178 4.28 -5.56 -0.77
CA PHE A 178 5.34 -6.47 -1.16
C PHE A 178 6.05 -5.99 -2.43
N LYS A 179 7.31 -6.38 -2.56
CA LYS A 179 8.05 -6.34 -3.82
C LYS A 179 8.84 -7.63 -3.96
N GLY A 180 8.53 -8.41 -5.02
CA GLY A 180 8.90 -9.82 -4.99
C GLY A 180 8.34 -10.47 -3.72
N ASP A 181 9.20 -11.19 -2.99
CA ASP A 181 8.82 -11.86 -1.75
C ASP A 181 9.00 -11.00 -0.49
N CYS A 182 9.58 -9.81 -0.62
CA CYS A 182 9.92 -8.95 0.51
C CYS A 182 8.76 -8.04 0.92
N VAL A 183 8.48 -7.98 2.23
CA VAL A 183 7.60 -6.95 2.82
C VAL A 183 8.34 -5.61 2.79
N LEU A 184 7.69 -4.57 2.24
CA LEU A 184 8.23 -3.21 2.20
C LEU A 184 7.69 -2.31 3.31
N GLU A 185 6.38 -2.34 3.52
CA GLU A 185 5.68 -1.52 4.53
C GLU A 185 4.27 -2.05 4.79
N VAL A 186 3.67 -1.60 5.87
CA VAL A 186 2.27 -1.82 6.18
C VAL A 186 1.50 -0.51 6.09
N ASN A 187 0.33 -0.57 5.49
CA ASN A 187 -0.67 0.49 5.54
C ASN A 187 -1.80 0.03 6.47
N PRO A 188 -1.75 0.33 7.80
CA PRO A 188 -2.75 -0.14 8.77
C PRO A 188 -4.04 0.70 8.70
N ARG A 189 -4.58 0.85 7.51
CA ARG A 189 -5.74 1.68 7.14
C ARG A 189 -6.30 1.26 5.79
N VAL A 190 -7.44 1.80 5.42
CA VAL A 190 -7.92 1.73 4.04
C VAL A 190 -6.86 2.32 3.10
N TRP A 191 -6.53 1.61 2.04
CA TRP A 191 -5.46 1.91 1.08
C TRP A 191 -5.99 2.49 -0.22
N GLY A 192 -5.09 3.04 -1.05
CA GLY A 192 -5.48 3.75 -2.28
C GLY A 192 -6.18 2.88 -3.32
N SER A 193 -5.82 1.61 -3.42
CA SER A 193 -6.47 0.64 -4.33
C SER A 193 -7.67 -0.10 -3.71
N PHE A 194 -8.24 0.39 -2.60
CA PHE A 194 -9.41 -0.21 -1.95
C PHE A 194 -10.60 -0.46 -2.92
N PRO A 195 -10.89 0.39 -3.93
CA PRO A 195 -11.95 0.10 -4.90
C PRO A 195 -11.77 -1.22 -5.69
N MET A 196 -10.55 -1.81 -5.69
CA MET A 196 -10.33 -3.15 -6.23
C MET A 196 -11.16 -4.21 -5.50
N THR A 197 -11.40 -4.06 -4.20
CA THR A 197 -12.21 -5.02 -3.43
C THR A 197 -13.61 -5.16 -4.01
N GLU A 198 -14.23 -4.04 -4.38
CA GLU A 198 -15.54 -4.03 -4.99
C GLU A 198 -15.51 -4.54 -6.44
N ARG A 199 -14.49 -4.13 -7.21
CA ARG A 199 -14.32 -4.60 -8.60
C ARG A 199 -14.09 -6.10 -8.70
N ALA A 200 -13.40 -6.68 -7.71
CA ALA A 200 -13.14 -8.11 -7.63
C ALA A 200 -14.25 -8.87 -6.90
N ASP A 201 -15.39 -8.24 -6.60
CA ASP A 201 -16.51 -8.81 -5.82
C ASP A 201 -16.06 -9.37 -4.46
N SER A 202 -15.06 -8.75 -3.82
CA SER A 202 -14.61 -9.14 -2.49
C SER A 202 -15.50 -8.52 -1.40
N PRO A 203 -15.88 -9.30 -0.37
CA PRO A 203 -16.85 -8.85 0.63
C PRO A 203 -16.29 -7.92 1.72
N PHE A 204 -15.16 -7.26 1.53
CA PHE A 204 -14.46 -6.46 2.54
C PHE A 204 -15.38 -5.50 3.32
N ALA A 205 -16.15 -4.66 2.61
CA ALA A 205 -16.98 -3.65 3.26
C ALA A 205 -18.11 -4.30 4.08
N VAL A 206 -18.74 -5.34 3.52
CA VAL A 206 -19.82 -6.09 4.19
C VAL A 206 -19.29 -6.83 5.40
N TYR A 207 -18.14 -7.53 5.25
CA TYR A 207 -17.52 -8.27 6.35
C TYR A 207 -17.03 -7.35 7.47
N TYR A 208 -16.51 -6.17 7.12
CA TYR A 208 -16.15 -5.16 8.12
C TYR A 208 -17.37 -4.75 8.95
N ALA A 209 -18.51 -4.43 8.33
CA ALA A 209 -19.71 -4.01 9.03
C ALA A 209 -20.27 -5.13 9.93
N ARG A 210 -20.33 -6.36 9.42
CA ARG A 210 -20.83 -7.52 10.17
C ARG A 210 -19.93 -7.86 11.36
N ALA A 211 -18.61 -7.89 11.15
CA ALA A 211 -17.65 -8.15 12.22
C ALA A 211 -17.59 -7.02 13.25
N ALA A 212 -17.76 -5.75 12.84
CA ALA A 212 -17.88 -4.62 13.76
C ALA A 212 -19.13 -4.76 14.65
N ALA A 213 -20.24 -5.25 14.10
CA ALA A 213 -21.47 -5.55 14.83
C ALA A 213 -21.37 -6.81 15.72
N GLY A 214 -20.19 -7.46 15.78
CA GLY A 214 -19.95 -8.62 16.66
C GLY A 214 -20.24 -9.98 16.02
N GLU A 215 -20.52 -10.03 14.71
CA GLU A 215 -20.73 -11.30 14.02
C GLU A 215 -19.39 -12.02 13.82
N ARG A 216 -19.37 -13.32 14.08
CA ARG A 216 -18.22 -14.19 13.82
C ARG A 216 -18.24 -14.63 12.35
N LEU A 217 -17.19 -14.30 11.63
CA LEU A 217 -17.01 -14.64 10.24
C LEU A 217 -15.80 -15.55 10.05
N ASP A 218 -15.89 -16.45 9.08
CA ASP A 218 -14.79 -17.32 8.72
C ASP A 218 -14.14 -16.88 7.41
N TYR A 219 -12.81 -16.93 7.35
CA TYR A 219 -12.07 -16.66 6.14
C TYR A 219 -12.33 -17.75 5.09
N ARG A 220 -12.58 -17.32 3.86
CA ARG A 220 -12.72 -18.21 2.70
C ARG A 220 -11.61 -17.89 1.70
N PRO A 221 -10.64 -18.80 1.50
CA PRO A 221 -9.58 -18.61 0.52
C PRO A 221 -10.14 -18.34 -0.87
N GLY A 222 -9.62 -17.27 -1.52
CA GLY A 222 -10.00 -16.94 -2.89
C GLY A 222 -11.44 -16.45 -3.08
N ASP A 223 -12.10 -15.96 -2.04
CA ASP A 223 -13.48 -15.41 -2.10
C ASP A 223 -13.51 -14.04 -2.78
N TYR A 224 -12.92 -13.97 -3.99
CA TYR A 224 -12.93 -12.81 -4.89
C TYR A 224 -12.49 -13.21 -6.31
N LYS A 225 -12.82 -12.38 -7.30
CA LYS A 225 -12.43 -12.61 -8.69
C LYS A 225 -10.95 -12.23 -8.91
N THR A 226 -10.20 -13.13 -9.55
CA THR A 226 -8.81 -12.88 -9.99
C THR A 226 -8.77 -12.42 -11.45
N GLY A 227 -7.66 -11.75 -11.85
CA GLY A 227 -7.49 -11.22 -13.21
C GLY A 227 -8.31 -9.95 -13.49
N VAL A 228 -8.98 -9.40 -12.48
CA VAL A 228 -9.72 -8.15 -12.60
C VAL A 228 -8.76 -6.98 -12.60
N ARG A 229 -8.83 -6.14 -13.66
CA ARG A 229 -8.03 -4.91 -13.77
C ARG A 229 -8.82 -3.69 -13.38
N MET A 230 -8.16 -2.82 -12.62
CA MET A 230 -8.69 -1.54 -12.19
C MET A 230 -7.65 -0.44 -12.43
N ARG A 231 -8.11 0.75 -12.82
CA ARG A 231 -7.24 1.92 -13.01
C ARG A 231 -7.87 3.20 -12.50
N PHE A 232 -7.02 4.15 -12.17
CA PHE A 232 -7.37 5.56 -12.00
C PHE A 232 -7.06 6.27 -13.32
N THR A 233 -8.04 6.43 -14.20
CA THR A 233 -7.84 6.78 -15.62
C THR A 233 -6.90 7.97 -15.82
N LEU A 234 -7.09 9.10 -15.13
CA LEU A 234 -6.24 10.28 -15.34
C LEU A 234 -4.78 10.05 -14.88
N ASN A 235 -4.61 9.40 -13.73
CA ASN A 235 -3.28 9.08 -13.22
C ASN A 235 -2.60 8.03 -14.11
N ASP A 236 -3.36 7.09 -14.65
CA ASP A 236 -2.85 6.06 -15.55
C ASP A 236 -2.42 6.65 -16.91
N CYS A 237 -3.18 7.61 -17.45
CA CYS A 237 -2.75 8.37 -18.63
C CYS A 237 -1.44 9.14 -18.36
N ALA A 238 -1.32 9.78 -17.19
CA ALA A 238 -0.08 10.45 -16.82
C ALA A 238 1.10 9.47 -16.68
N ALA A 239 0.87 8.29 -16.08
CA ALA A 239 1.86 7.24 -16.00
C ALA A 239 2.30 6.74 -17.38
N MET A 240 1.35 6.46 -18.27
CA MET A 240 1.63 6.02 -19.64
C MET A 240 2.57 7.00 -20.38
N LEU A 241 2.29 8.30 -20.26
CA LEU A 241 3.14 9.35 -20.86
C LEU A 241 4.52 9.43 -20.18
N ASP A 242 4.56 9.24 -18.86
CA ASP A 242 5.81 9.26 -18.10
C ASP A 242 6.72 8.06 -18.48
N TYR A 243 6.13 6.87 -18.65
CA TYR A 243 6.86 5.70 -19.17
C TYR A 243 7.47 5.95 -20.55
N LEU A 244 6.72 6.62 -21.48
CA LEU A 244 7.28 6.99 -22.79
C LEU A 244 8.46 7.95 -22.67
N ARG A 245 8.35 8.99 -21.81
CA ARG A 245 9.43 9.97 -21.57
C ARG A 245 10.71 9.33 -21.04
N HIS A 246 10.57 8.20 -20.32
CA HIS A 246 11.70 7.43 -19.80
C HIS A 246 12.15 6.29 -20.74
N GLY A 247 11.76 6.30 -22.01
CA GLY A 247 12.17 5.31 -23.01
C GLY A 247 11.59 3.90 -22.77
N ARG A 248 10.48 3.80 -22.07
CA ARG A 248 9.79 2.53 -21.74
C ARG A 248 8.42 2.45 -22.45
N PRO A 249 8.37 2.15 -23.76
CA PRO A 249 7.11 2.18 -24.52
C PRO A 249 6.15 1.02 -24.19
N GLY A 250 6.66 -0.12 -23.71
CA GLY A 250 5.83 -1.29 -23.42
C GLY A 250 4.63 -1.00 -22.52
N PRO A 251 4.80 -0.38 -21.33
CA PRO A 251 3.69 -0.01 -20.45
C PRO A 251 2.69 0.96 -21.08
N PHE A 252 3.13 1.82 -22.02
CA PHE A 252 2.23 2.70 -22.77
C PHE A 252 1.28 1.90 -23.66
N PHE A 253 1.82 1.01 -24.50
CA PHE A 253 0.99 0.18 -25.39
C PHE A 253 0.09 -0.78 -24.60
N GLN A 254 0.58 -1.33 -23.49
CA GLN A 254 -0.24 -2.11 -22.57
C GLN A 254 -1.41 -1.28 -22.02
N GLY A 255 -1.17 -0.02 -21.63
CA GLY A 255 -2.19 0.90 -21.15
C GLY A 255 -3.26 1.19 -22.20
N MET A 256 -2.89 1.26 -23.49
CA MET A 256 -3.85 1.37 -24.58
C MET A 256 -4.75 0.13 -24.69
N ALA A 257 -4.16 -1.07 -24.57
CA ALA A 257 -4.93 -2.31 -24.56
C ALA A 257 -5.85 -2.44 -23.32
N ASP A 258 -5.39 -1.93 -22.16
CA ASP A 258 -6.15 -1.93 -20.92
C ASP A 258 -7.33 -0.96 -20.95
N TRP A 259 -7.41 -0.05 -21.94
CA TRP A 259 -8.51 0.90 -22.06
C TRP A 259 -9.88 0.23 -22.09
N PHE A 260 -9.95 -0.95 -22.66
CA PHE A 260 -11.18 -1.73 -22.77
C PHE A 260 -11.31 -2.85 -21.73
N ARG A 261 -10.23 -3.14 -20.97
CA ARG A 261 -10.17 -4.25 -20.02
C ARG A 261 -10.19 -3.82 -18.56
N ALA A 262 -9.65 -2.64 -18.26
CA ALA A 262 -9.56 -2.16 -16.88
C ALA A 262 -10.75 -1.27 -16.53
N GLY A 263 -11.43 -1.60 -15.43
CA GLY A 263 -12.50 -0.77 -14.88
C GLY A 263 -11.96 0.51 -14.23
N GLU A 264 -12.74 1.59 -14.24
CA GLU A 264 -12.42 2.83 -13.54
C GLU A 264 -12.57 2.66 -12.02
N ALA A 265 -11.59 3.11 -11.26
CA ALA A 265 -11.57 2.97 -9.80
C ALA A 265 -12.66 3.78 -9.08
N LEU A 266 -12.96 4.98 -9.57
CA LEU A 266 -13.87 5.94 -8.95
C LEU A 266 -15.23 6.04 -9.64
N GLY A 267 -15.41 5.32 -10.76
CA GLY A 267 -16.63 5.39 -11.56
C GLY A 267 -17.56 4.22 -11.29
N ALA A 268 -18.74 4.52 -10.79
CA ALA A 268 -19.88 3.60 -10.79
C ALA A 268 -20.96 4.14 -11.74
N ARG A 269 -21.75 3.25 -12.35
CA ARG A 269 -22.83 3.67 -13.27
C ARG A 269 -23.97 4.34 -12.53
N ASP A 270 -24.24 3.91 -11.33
CA ASP A 270 -25.26 4.35 -10.39
C ASP A 270 -24.84 5.56 -9.57
N ASP A 271 -23.53 5.77 -9.35
CA ASP A 271 -23.00 6.96 -8.68
C ASP A 271 -21.82 7.59 -9.44
N PRO A 272 -22.07 8.51 -10.39
CA PRO A 272 -21.02 9.21 -11.13
C PRO A 272 -20.41 10.40 -10.37
N ALA A 273 -20.90 10.75 -9.18
CA ALA A 273 -20.49 11.96 -8.46
C ALA A 273 -19.00 11.93 -8.02
N PRO A 274 -18.44 10.82 -7.48
CA PRO A 274 -17.03 10.74 -7.13
C PRO A 274 -16.11 10.97 -8.34
N TRP A 275 -16.44 10.38 -9.48
CA TRP A 275 -15.71 10.55 -10.74
C TRP A 275 -15.73 11.99 -11.24
N ARG A 276 -16.90 12.63 -11.28
CA ARG A 276 -17.05 14.04 -11.68
C ARG A 276 -16.26 14.97 -10.79
N ARG A 277 -16.29 14.73 -9.46
CA ARG A 277 -15.51 15.51 -8.49
C ARG A 277 -14.00 15.33 -8.67
N TYR A 278 -13.57 14.11 -8.92
CA TYR A 278 -12.15 13.80 -9.19
C TYR A 278 -11.67 14.51 -10.46
N LEU A 279 -12.42 14.42 -11.57
CA LEU A 279 -12.13 15.15 -12.82
C LEU A 279 -11.99 16.65 -12.56
N ARG A 280 -12.98 17.25 -11.92
CA ARG A 280 -12.97 18.68 -11.62
C ARG A 280 -11.75 19.08 -10.80
N ASN A 281 -11.45 18.35 -9.73
CA ASN A 281 -10.35 18.66 -8.87
C ASN A 281 -8.97 18.47 -9.53
N THR A 282 -8.85 17.54 -10.47
CA THR A 282 -7.60 17.26 -11.18
C THR A 282 -7.36 18.27 -12.31
N LEU A 283 -8.42 18.68 -13.04
CA LEU A 283 -8.31 19.64 -14.13
C LEU A 283 -8.24 21.10 -13.66
N LEU A 284 -8.85 21.42 -12.51
CA LEU A 284 -8.88 22.79 -11.97
C LEU A 284 -7.72 23.07 -10.98
N ARG A 285 -6.92 22.07 -10.59
CA ARG A 285 -5.67 22.26 -9.83
C ARG A 285 -4.54 22.60 -10.80
N ARG A 286 -4.64 23.73 -11.46
CA ARG A 286 -3.54 24.39 -12.14
C ARG A 286 -3.10 25.64 -11.37
#